data_95b2accb3b568892b554b9b42b088b4d
#
_entry.id   95b2accb3b568892b554b9b42b088b4d
#
_cell.length_a   1.000
_cell.length_b   1.000
_cell.length_c   1.000
_cell.angle_alpha   90.00
_cell.angle_beta   90.00
_cell.angle_gamma   90.00
#
_symmetry.space_group_name_H-M   'P 1'
#
loop_
_entity.id
_entity.type
_entity.pdbx_description
1 polymer ?
#
loop_
_entity_poly.entity_id
_entity_poly.type
_entity_poly.pdbx_seq_one_letter_code
_entity_poly.pdbx_strand_id
1 'polypeptide(L)'
;MILYFSATGNCKYVASRLAQAEGQETLSIVDCIRDGRYAFEDEVIGIVSPTYFWGLPSIVGEFLGKASFKTGYLFFIATYGTLPGAAGVMAARAIRGREIDAYYSVRMPDTWTPVFDLSTPEKTARFTGTTEADIGRAIRGVSERRTNRHMFPRTPAFITELISQPMYNNSARRTANLRVGDDCVGCGLCAKKCPVQAIEMREGKPVWVKDKCVMCLGCLHRCPKFAYHQLTRANTVLAGRNAPILLQSP
;
A
#
# COMPACT_ATOMS: atom_id res chain seq x y z
N MET A 1 -12.96 -13.67 2.94
CA MET A 1 -12.29 -12.54 3.66
C MET A 1 -11.37 -11.74 2.74
N ILE A 2 -11.18 -10.45 3.00
CA ILE A 2 -10.31 -9.58 2.17
C ILE A 2 -9.17 -9.03 3.04
N LEU A 3 -7.95 -9.49 2.79
CA LEU A 3 -6.74 -9.01 3.43
C LEU A 3 -6.24 -7.74 2.74
N TYR A 4 -5.84 -6.71 3.48
CA TYR A 4 -5.31 -5.50 2.86
C TYR A 4 -4.13 -4.90 3.60
N PHE A 5 -3.21 -4.28 2.85
CA PHE A 5 -2.22 -3.35 3.38
C PHE A 5 -2.53 -1.93 2.91
N SER A 6 -2.78 -1.01 3.84
CA SER A 6 -3.11 0.38 3.51
C SER A 6 -2.47 1.37 4.48
N ALA A 7 -1.59 2.22 3.95
CA ALA A 7 -0.96 3.29 4.73
C ALA A 7 -1.75 4.60 4.65
N THR A 8 -2.38 4.89 3.51
CA THR A 8 -3.01 6.18 3.20
C THR A 8 -4.52 6.09 2.95
N GLY A 9 -5.10 4.89 3.00
CA GLY A 9 -6.54 4.67 2.84
C GLY A 9 -6.93 3.95 1.54
N ASN A 10 -6.20 4.11 0.44
CA ASN A 10 -6.56 3.59 -0.89
C ASN A 10 -6.92 2.10 -0.89
N CYS A 11 -6.02 1.24 -0.40
CA CYS A 11 -6.30 -0.21 -0.39
C CYS A 11 -7.41 -0.60 0.58
N LYS A 12 -7.55 0.11 1.71
CA LYS A 12 -8.66 -0.10 2.63
C LYS A 12 -9.99 0.17 1.94
N TYR A 13 -10.09 1.28 1.20
CA TYR A 13 -11.29 1.62 0.42
C TYR A 13 -11.66 0.51 -0.57
N VAL A 14 -10.69 0.09 -1.39
CA VAL A 14 -10.92 -1.00 -2.37
C VAL A 14 -11.34 -2.29 -1.66
N ALA A 15 -10.66 -2.66 -0.59
CA ALA A 15 -10.99 -3.86 0.19
C ALA A 15 -12.40 -3.78 0.79
N SER A 16 -12.80 -2.63 1.35
CA SER A 16 -14.13 -2.42 1.92
C SER A 16 -15.22 -2.51 0.85
N ARG A 17 -14.99 -1.97 -0.35
CA ARG A 17 -15.94 -2.04 -1.48
C ARG A 17 -16.16 -3.48 -1.95
N LEU A 18 -15.08 -4.28 -2.05
CA LEU A 18 -15.17 -5.70 -2.38
C LEU A 18 -15.86 -6.49 -1.26
N ALA A 19 -15.46 -6.27 -0.01
CA ALA A 19 -16.04 -6.96 1.12
C ALA A 19 -17.55 -6.70 1.24
N GLN A 20 -17.98 -5.47 1.01
CA GLN A 20 -19.40 -5.12 0.98
C GLN A 20 -20.16 -5.86 -0.14
N ALA A 21 -19.56 -5.97 -1.34
CA ALA A 21 -20.20 -6.63 -2.47
C ALA A 21 -20.27 -8.16 -2.30
N GLU A 22 -19.26 -8.76 -1.64
CA GLU A 22 -19.15 -10.21 -1.44
C GLU A 22 -19.70 -10.69 -0.09
N GLY A 23 -20.19 -9.80 0.77
CA GLY A 23 -20.65 -10.14 2.13
C GLY A 23 -19.52 -10.63 3.04
N GLN A 24 -18.30 -10.12 2.87
CA GLN A 24 -17.10 -10.58 3.56
C GLN A 24 -16.55 -9.56 4.56
N GLU A 25 -15.69 -10.00 5.46
CA GLU A 25 -14.91 -9.13 6.35
C GLU A 25 -13.61 -8.63 5.69
N THR A 26 -13.08 -7.54 6.21
CA THR A 26 -11.75 -7.04 5.84
C THR A 26 -10.77 -7.22 6.99
N LEU A 27 -9.54 -7.65 6.68
CA LEU A 27 -8.46 -7.85 7.65
C LEU A 27 -7.23 -7.03 7.27
N SER A 28 -6.72 -6.25 8.21
CA SER A 28 -5.48 -5.50 8.01
C SER A 28 -4.28 -6.44 8.11
N ILE A 29 -3.45 -6.50 7.05
CA ILE A 29 -2.17 -7.25 7.08
C ILE A 29 -1.28 -6.79 8.24
N VAL A 30 -1.30 -5.49 8.58
CA VAL A 30 -0.51 -4.96 9.70
C VAL A 30 -0.99 -5.54 11.03
N ASP A 31 -2.30 -5.66 11.22
CA ASP A 31 -2.87 -6.23 12.44
C ASP A 31 -2.62 -7.75 12.48
N CYS A 32 -2.79 -8.46 11.37
CA CYS A 32 -2.43 -9.88 11.28
C CYS A 32 -0.94 -10.14 11.67
N ILE A 33 -0.02 -9.29 11.21
CA ILE A 33 1.41 -9.39 11.58
C ILE A 33 1.61 -9.18 13.08
N ARG A 34 0.93 -8.18 13.68
CA ARG A 34 1.02 -7.91 15.13
C ARG A 34 0.48 -9.05 15.98
N ASP A 35 -0.59 -9.68 15.51
CA ASP A 35 -1.26 -10.78 16.19
C ASP A 35 -0.62 -12.15 15.90
N GLY A 36 0.42 -12.19 15.05
CA GLY A 36 1.05 -13.44 14.61
C GLY A 36 0.15 -14.35 13.78
N ARG A 37 -0.89 -13.80 13.16
CA ARG A 37 -1.87 -14.54 12.34
C ARG A 37 -1.39 -14.67 10.91
N TYR A 38 -1.06 -15.91 10.50
CA TYR A 38 -0.57 -16.22 9.15
C TYR A 38 -1.33 -17.37 8.47
N ALA A 39 -2.29 -17.99 9.14
CA ALA A 39 -3.13 -19.03 8.55
C ALA A 39 -4.54 -18.49 8.27
N PHE A 40 -5.01 -18.66 7.05
CA PHE A 40 -6.28 -18.13 6.57
C PHE A 40 -7.05 -19.24 5.85
N GLU A 41 -8.30 -19.42 6.25
CA GLU A 41 -9.23 -20.38 5.66
C GLU A 41 -10.57 -19.71 5.38
N ASP A 42 -10.99 -19.69 4.12
CA ASP A 42 -12.27 -19.15 3.65
C ASP A 42 -12.53 -19.67 2.24
N GLU A 43 -13.78 -19.70 1.79
CA GLU A 43 -14.13 -20.05 0.40
C GLU A 43 -13.44 -19.10 -0.59
N VAL A 44 -13.40 -17.81 -0.27
CA VAL A 44 -12.82 -16.76 -1.11
C VAL A 44 -11.88 -15.89 -0.29
N ILE A 45 -10.64 -15.79 -0.71
CA ILE A 45 -9.66 -14.91 -0.09
C ILE A 45 -9.15 -13.90 -1.10
N GLY A 46 -9.25 -12.62 -0.74
CA GLY A 46 -8.68 -11.51 -1.51
C GLY A 46 -7.47 -10.90 -0.82
N ILE A 47 -6.50 -10.44 -1.62
CA ILE A 47 -5.34 -9.70 -1.15
C ILE A 47 -5.32 -8.36 -1.88
N VAL A 48 -5.39 -7.25 -1.17
CA VAL A 48 -5.34 -5.89 -1.72
C VAL A 48 -4.07 -5.18 -1.24
N SER A 49 -3.19 -4.85 -2.16
CA SER A 49 -1.88 -4.24 -1.89
C SER A 49 -1.64 -3.00 -2.76
N PRO A 50 -0.99 -1.96 -2.21
CA PRO A 50 -0.48 -0.89 -3.07
C PRO A 50 0.75 -1.37 -3.84
N THR A 51 1.09 -0.66 -4.91
CA THR A 51 2.38 -0.79 -5.57
C THR A 51 3.35 0.26 -5.09
N TYR A 52 4.53 -0.15 -4.64
CA TYR A 52 5.63 0.73 -4.29
C TYR A 52 6.79 0.52 -5.27
N PHE A 53 7.18 1.60 -5.94
CA PHE A 53 8.21 1.50 -6.99
C PHE A 53 7.88 0.39 -8.00
N TRP A 54 6.62 0.37 -8.45
CA TRP A 54 6.07 -0.61 -9.40
C TRP A 54 6.16 -2.07 -8.96
N GLY A 55 6.35 -2.32 -7.67
CA GLY A 55 6.44 -3.66 -7.12
C GLY A 55 5.66 -3.82 -5.82
N LEU A 56 5.81 -4.98 -5.22
CA LEU A 56 5.15 -5.33 -3.96
C LEU A 56 5.88 -4.66 -2.78
N PRO A 57 5.17 -4.00 -1.84
CA PRO A 57 5.78 -3.51 -0.61
C PRO A 57 6.45 -4.64 0.18
N SER A 58 7.64 -4.40 0.75
CA SER A 58 8.40 -5.43 1.46
C SER A 58 7.60 -6.11 2.58
N ILE A 59 6.83 -5.34 3.35
CA ILE A 59 5.98 -5.87 4.43
C ILE A 59 4.92 -6.85 3.90
N VAL A 60 4.36 -6.59 2.71
CA VAL A 60 3.39 -7.49 2.07
C VAL A 60 4.08 -8.74 1.56
N GLY A 61 5.24 -8.60 0.90
CA GLY A 61 6.02 -9.75 0.45
C GLY A 61 6.44 -10.66 1.59
N GLU A 62 6.94 -10.10 2.70
CA GLU A 62 7.31 -10.83 3.91
C GLU A 62 6.10 -11.53 4.56
N PHE A 63 4.95 -10.85 4.61
CA PHE A 63 3.71 -11.44 5.11
C PHE A 63 3.25 -12.61 4.24
N LEU A 64 3.17 -12.44 2.93
CA LEU A 64 2.72 -13.48 2.00
C LEU A 64 3.66 -14.70 2.01
N GLY A 65 4.97 -14.49 2.21
CA GLY A 65 5.94 -15.58 2.31
C GLY A 65 5.78 -16.45 3.56
N LYS A 66 5.09 -15.96 4.60
CA LYS A 66 4.77 -16.67 5.85
C LYS A 66 3.34 -17.18 5.88
N ALA A 67 2.44 -16.54 5.12
CA ALA A 67 1.01 -16.85 5.14
C ALA A 67 0.69 -18.14 4.40
N SER A 68 -0.30 -18.88 4.91
CA SER A 68 -0.93 -20.01 4.24
C SER A 68 -2.39 -19.72 3.95
N PHE A 69 -2.85 -20.13 2.77
CA PHE A 69 -4.19 -19.86 2.29
C PHE A 69 -4.89 -21.18 1.91
N LYS A 70 -5.90 -21.55 2.68
CA LYS A 70 -6.81 -22.66 2.36
C LYS A 70 -8.10 -22.05 1.82
N THR A 71 -8.25 -22.05 0.48
CA THR A 71 -9.35 -21.36 -0.20
C THR A 71 -9.64 -21.98 -1.56
N GLY A 72 -10.90 -21.93 -1.97
CA GLY A 72 -11.33 -22.31 -3.30
C GLY A 72 -10.99 -21.27 -4.37
N TYR A 73 -10.92 -19.97 -3.98
CA TYR A 73 -10.60 -18.88 -4.91
C TYR A 73 -9.74 -17.82 -4.24
N LEU A 74 -8.53 -17.64 -4.75
CA LEU A 74 -7.56 -16.64 -4.28
C LEU A 74 -7.36 -15.57 -5.34
N PHE A 75 -7.59 -14.30 -5.01
CA PHE A 75 -7.33 -13.21 -5.94
C PHE A 75 -6.43 -12.13 -5.36
N PHE A 76 -5.75 -11.42 -6.24
CA PHE A 76 -4.86 -10.31 -5.89
C PHE A 76 -5.27 -9.03 -6.60
N ILE A 77 -5.32 -7.92 -5.87
CA ILE A 77 -5.58 -6.58 -6.40
C ILE A 77 -4.42 -5.66 -6.08
N ALA A 78 -3.83 -5.07 -7.13
CA ALA A 78 -2.87 -3.99 -6.97
C ALA A 78 -3.57 -2.63 -7.07
N THR A 79 -3.41 -1.75 -6.07
CA THR A 79 -3.73 -0.33 -6.26
C THR A 79 -2.49 0.42 -6.72
N TYR A 80 -2.63 1.30 -7.71
CA TYR A 80 -1.50 1.98 -8.33
C TYR A 80 -1.87 3.40 -8.78
N GLY A 81 -0.89 4.31 -8.81
CA GLY A 81 -1.05 5.66 -9.37
C GLY A 81 -0.74 5.70 -10.86
N THR A 82 0.48 5.30 -11.22
CA THR A 82 0.97 5.34 -12.61
C THR A 82 0.89 4.00 -13.32
N LEU A 83 1.53 2.96 -12.76
CA LEU A 83 1.56 1.60 -13.30
C LEU A 83 1.47 0.56 -12.18
N PRO A 84 0.77 -0.56 -12.39
CA PRO A 84 0.70 -1.65 -11.41
C PRO A 84 2.01 -2.44 -11.28
N GLY A 85 2.91 -2.31 -12.25
CA GLY A 85 4.22 -2.94 -12.24
C GLY A 85 4.18 -4.46 -12.13
N ALA A 86 5.14 -5.02 -11.40
CA ALA A 86 5.27 -6.46 -11.17
C ALA A 86 4.64 -6.93 -9.84
N ALA A 87 3.83 -6.10 -9.16
CA ALA A 87 3.32 -6.42 -7.83
C ALA A 87 2.61 -7.79 -7.76
N GLY A 88 1.78 -8.13 -8.76
CA GLY A 88 1.11 -9.44 -8.82
C GLY A 88 2.07 -10.61 -9.03
N VAL A 89 3.09 -10.45 -9.90
CA VAL A 89 4.11 -11.47 -10.12
C VAL A 89 4.92 -11.69 -8.84
N MET A 90 5.28 -10.62 -8.14
CA MET A 90 5.99 -10.69 -6.87
C MET A 90 5.13 -11.34 -5.77
N ALA A 91 3.82 -11.04 -5.74
CA ALA A 91 2.88 -11.67 -4.81
C ALA A 91 2.78 -13.19 -5.08
N ALA A 92 2.62 -13.58 -6.34
CA ALA A 92 2.57 -15.01 -6.72
C ALA A 92 3.85 -15.76 -6.32
N ARG A 93 5.02 -15.17 -6.47
CA ARG A 93 6.29 -15.76 -6.05
C ARG A 93 6.46 -15.83 -4.53
N ALA A 94 5.85 -14.89 -3.80
CA ALA A 94 5.92 -14.88 -2.34
C ALA A 94 5.03 -15.95 -1.70
N ILE A 95 3.85 -16.19 -2.26
CA ILE A 95 2.89 -17.20 -1.76
C ILE A 95 3.41 -18.61 -2.04
N ARG A 96 3.37 -19.47 -1.03
CA ARG A 96 3.78 -20.87 -1.14
C ARG A 96 2.58 -21.79 -1.08
N GLY A 97 2.59 -22.84 -1.91
CA GLY A 97 1.59 -23.91 -1.88
C GLY A 97 0.21 -23.57 -2.42
N ARG A 98 -0.01 -22.35 -2.96
CA ARG A 98 -1.27 -21.91 -3.57
C ARG A 98 -1.02 -20.89 -4.67
N GLU A 99 -1.59 -21.12 -5.85
CA GLU A 99 -1.56 -20.17 -6.96
C GLU A 99 -2.65 -19.10 -6.79
N ILE A 100 -2.44 -17.91 -7.33
CA ILE A 100 -3.44 -16.86 -7.41
C ILE A 100 -4.29 -17.11 -8.66
N ASP A 101 -5.61 -17.25 -8.49
CA ASP A 101 -6.55 -17.55 -9.57
C ASP A 101 -6.85 -16.32 -10.44
N ALA A 102 -6.86 -15.13 -9.83
CA ALA A 102 -7.14 -13.90 -10.59
C ALA A 102 -6.36 -12.68 -10.09
N TYR A 103 -6.04 -11.79 -11.02
CA TYR A 103 -5.31 -10.54 -10.79
C TYR A 103 -6.11 -9.37 -11.29
N TYR A 104 -6.29 -8.37 -10.45
CA TYR A 104 -6.93 -7.10 -10.82
C TYR A 104 -6.02 -5.94 -10.47
N SER A 105 -6.27 -4.80 -11.08
CA SER A 105 -5.60 -3.55 -10.76
C SER A 105 -6.61 -2.42 -10.70
N VAL A 106 -6.46 -1.55 -9.72
CA VAL A 106 -7.33 -0.40 -9.49
C VAL A 106 -6.48 0.86 -9.46
N ARG A 107 -6.75 1.78 -10.37
CA ARG A 107 -6.07 3.06 -10.37
C ARG A 107 -6.59 3.94 -9.23
N MET A 108 -5.65 4.47 -8.42
CA MET A 108 -5.92 5.29 -7.25
C MET A 108 -4.99 6.52 -7.27
N PRO A 109 -5.28 7.56 -6.50
CA PRO A 109 -4.34 8.68 -6.34
C PRO A 109 -2.97 8.20 -5.91
N ASP A 110 -1.93 8.68 -6.61
CA ASP A 110 -0.56 8.35 -6.22
C ASP A 110 -0.17 9.18 -4.99
N THR A 111 0.00 8.49 -3.88
CA THR A 111 0.30 9.11 -2.58
C THR A 111 1.80 9.38 -2.36
N TRP A 112 2.63 9.24 -3.40
CA TRP A 112 4.03 9.67 -3.38
C TRP A 112 4.14 11.19 -3.55
N THR A 113 3.69 11.93 -2.54
CA THR A 113 3.61 13.40 -2.57
C THR A 113 4.94 14.16 -2.74
N PRO A 114 6.12 13.55 -2.54
CA PRO A 114 7.36 14.18 -3.00
C PRO A 114 7.42 14.45 -4.51
N VAL A 115 6.64 13.74 -5.32
CA VAL A 115 6.55 13.88 -6.78
C VAL A 115 5.17 14.32 -7.22
N PHE A 116 4.11 13.74 -6.62
CA PHE A 116 2.73 13.97 -7.04
C PHE A 116 2.06 15.00 -6.14
N ASP A 117 1.56 16.07 -6.74
CA ASP A 117 0.80 17.10 -6.04
C ASP A 117 -0.69 16.71 -5.98
N LEU A 118 -1.16 16.42 -4.78
CA LEU A 118 -2.56 16.09 -4.48
C LEU A 118 -3.25 17.21 -3.69
N SER A 119 -2.77 18.45 -3.77
CA SER A 119 -3.22 19.56 -2.92
C SER A 119 -4.61 20.09 -3.26
N THR A 120 -5.16 19.72 -4.42
CA THR A 120 -6.51 20.13 -4.81
C THR A 120 -7.35 18.95 -5.33
N PRO A 121 -8.69 19.05 -5.26
CA PRO A 121 -9.60 18.04 -5.81
C PRO A 121 -9.34 17.77 -7.31
N GLU A 122 -9.08 18.81 -8.11
CA GLU A 122 -8.85 18.68 -9.56
C GLU A 122 -7.58 17.88 -9.86
N LYS A 123 -6.49 18.11 -9.09
CA LYS A 123 -5.24 17.36 -9.23
C LYS A 123 -5.45 15.90 -8.87
N THR A 124 -6.26 15.63 -7.87
CA THR A 124 -6.61 14.29 -7.44
C THR A 124 -7.52 13.60 -8.45
N ALA A 125 -8.50 14.31 -9.04
CA ALA A 125 -9.44 13.78 -10.01
C ALA A 125 -8.75 13.16 -11.24
N ARG A 126 -7.55 13.61 -11.60
CA ARG A 126 -6.74 13.02 -12.68
C ARG A 126 -6.41 11.53 -12.44
N PHE A 127 -6.38 11.11 -11.19
CA PHE A 127 -6.09 9.72 -10.81
C PHE A 127 -7.33 8.89 -10.52
N THR A 128 -8.48 9.54 -10.24
CA THR A 128 -9.69 8.85 -9.82
C THR A 128 -10.68 8.59 -10.95
N GLY A 129 -10.44 9.10 -12.15
CA GLY A 129 -11.38 9.01 -13.29
C GLY A 129 -11.79 7.58 -13.68
N THR A 130 -10.95 6.57 -13.39
CA THR A 130 -11.26 5.16 -13.68
C THR A 130 -11.46 4.32 -12.42
N THR A 131 -11.26 4.87 -11.23
CA THR A 131 -11.23 4.12 -9.97
C THR A 131 -12.48 3.28 -9.76
N GLU A 132 -13.67 3.88 -9.86
CA GLU A 132 -14.94 3.17 -9.65
C GLU A 132 -15.21 2.12 -10.73
N ALA A 133 -14.84 2.40 -11.97
CA ALA A 133 -14.96 1.43 -13.05
C ALA A 133 -14.01 0.23 -12.84
N ASP A 134 -12.78 0.49 -12.35
CA ASP A 134 -11.80 -0.55 -12.03
C ASP A 134 -12.30 -1.42 -10.86
N ILE A 135 -12.83 -0.80 -9.80
CA ILE A 135 -13.44 -1.52 -8.67
C ILE A 135 -14.62 -2.36 -9.16
N GLY A 136 -15.52 -1.79 -9.96
CA GLY A 136 -16.66 -2.51 -10.50
C GLY A 136 -16.27 -3.71 -11.37
N ARG A 137 -15.17 -3.59 -12.16
CA ARG A 137 -14.62 -4.74 -12.91
C ARG A 137 -14.08 -5.82 -11.99
N ALA A 138 -13.36 -5.44 -10.93
CA ALA A 138 -12.83 -6.38 -9.96
C ALA A 138 -13.97 -7.11 -9.22
N ILE A 139 -14.98 -6.38 -8.74
CA ILE A 139 -16.17 -6.96 -8.08
C ILE A 139 -16.83 -7.99 -9.00
N ARG A 140 -17.21 -7.61 -10.23
CA ARG A 140 -17.84 -8.56 -11.16
C ARG A 140 -16.99 -9.78 -11.41
N GLY A 141 -15.66 -9.60 -11.62
CA GLY A 141 -14.78 -10.73 -11.85
C GLY A 141 -14.64 -11.66 -10.65
N VAL A 142 -14.65 -11.12 -9.44
CA VAL A 142 -14.60 -11.89 -8.18
C VAL A 142 -15.93 -12.61 -7.96
N SER A 143 -17.08 -11.94 -8.10
CA SER A 143 -18.40 -12.55 -7.91
C SER A 143 -18.64 -13.73 -8.90
N GLU A 144 -18.12 -13.60 -10.12
CA GLU A 144 -18.23 -14.66 -11.15
C GLU A 144 -17.09 -15.70 -11.06
N ARG A 145 -16.19 -15.61 -10.07
CA ARG A 145 -15.00 -16.50 -9.93
C ARG A 145 -14.17 -16.58 -11.22
N ARG A 146 -14.08 -15.48 -11.96
CA ARG A 146 -13.29 -15.44 -13.19
C ARG A 146 -11.81 -15.64 -12.87
N THR A 147 -11.15 -16.43 -13.72
CA THR A 147 -9.69 -16.65 -13.63
C THR A 147 -8.98 -15.82 -14.69
N ASN A 148 -7.82 -15.30 -14.32
CA ASN A 148 -6.90 -14.67 -15.27
C ASN A 148 -5.45 -14.77 -14.72
N ARG A 149 -4.47 -14.68 -15.61
CA ARG A 149 -3.06 -14.89 -15.24
C ARG A 149 -2.25 -13.60 -15.14
N HIS A 150 -2.86 -12.45 -15.42
CA HIS A 150 -2.11 -11.19 -15.52
C HIS A 150 -2.93 -10.00 -15.06
N MET A 151 -2.25 -9.07 -14.38
CA MET A 151 -2.79 -7.72 -14.18
C MET A 151 -2.82 -6.94 -15.48
N PHE A 152 -3.71 -5.99 -15.59
CA PHE A 152 -3.78 -5.04 -16.69
C PHE A 152 -3.71 -3.60 -16.16
N PRO A 153 -2.94 -2.66 -16.76
CA PRO A 153 -2.03 -2.85 -17.90
C PRO A 153 -0.83 -3.72 -17.57
N ARG A 154 -0.30 -4.42 -18.57
CA ARG A 154 0.88 -5.26 -18.39
C ARG A 154 2.15 -4.40 -18.28
N THR A 155 2.99 -4.69 -17.30
CA THR A 155 4.31 -4.09 -17.16
C THR A 155 5.34 -5.21 -17.17
N PRO A 156 6.40 -5.13 -17.99
CA PRO A 156 7.45 -6.13 -17.96
C PRO A 156 8.09 -6.23 -16.57
N ALA A 157 8.05 -7.42 -15.97
CA ALA A 157 8.50 -7.64 -14.60
C ALA A 157 10.00 -7.32 -14.42
N PHE A 158 10.81 -7.58 -15.44
CA PHE A 158 12.27 -7.34 -15.39
C PHE A 158 12.62 -5.86 -15.14
N ILE A 159 11.84 -4.91 -15.67
CA ILE A 159 12.05 -3.47 -15.43
C ILE A 159 11.88 -3.17 -13.94
N THR A 160 10.83 -3.70 -13.34
CA THR A 160 10.57 -3.55 -11.90
C THR A 160 11.68 -4.21 -11.08
N GLU A 161 12.07 -5.43 -11.41
CA GLU A 161 13.01 -6.24 -10.65
C GLU A 161 14.44 -5.74 -10.73
N LEU A 162 14.89 -5.29 -11.91
CA LEU A 162 16.27 -4.87 -12.12
C LEU A 162 16.52 -3.39 -11.81
N ILE A 163 15.51 -2.54 -11.87
CA ILE A 163 15.69 -1.10 -11.72
C ILE A 163 14.98 -0.57 -10.49
N SER A 164 13.64 -0.65 -10.46
CA SER A 164 12.88 0.06 -9.44
C SER A 164 12.91 -0.60 -8.07
N GLN A 165 12.91 -1.93 -7.98
CA GLN A 165 12.98 -2.63 -6.69
C GLN A 165 14.36 -2.52 -6.01
N PRO A 166 15.51 -2.60 -6.70
CA PRO A 166 16.80 -2.25 -6.11
C PRO A 166 16.84 -0.81 -5.60
N MET A 167 16.30 0.16 -6.36
CA MET A 167 16.21 1.55 -5.92
C MET A 167 15.32 1.70 -4.67
N TYR A 168 14.17 1.03 -4.64
CA TYR A 168 13.30 0.97 -3.46
C TYR A 168 14.06 0.42 -2.24
N ASN A 169 14.66 -0.76 -2.36
CA ASN A 169 15.27 -1.46 -1.25
C ASN A 169 16.57 -0.82 -0.74
N ASN A 170 17.37 -0.21 -1.61
CA ASN A 170 18.69 0.30 -1.27
C ASN A 170 18.73 1.81 -0.98
N SER A 171 17.79 2.57 -1.51
CA SER A 171 17.76 4.02 -1.38
C SER A 171 16.49 4.53 -0.74
N ALA A 172 15.33 4.28 -1.34
CA ALA A 172 14.08 4.93 -0.93
C ALA A 172 13.66 4.59 0.50
N ARG A 173 13.87 3.33 0.94
CA ARG A 173 13.50 2.86 2.28
C ARG A 173 14.34 3.42 3.43
N ARG A 174 15.45 4.12 3.15
CA ARG A 174 16.32 4.65 4.20
C ARG A 174 15.60 5.71 5.03
N THR A 175 15.51 5.52 6.33
CA THR A 175 14.87 6.47 7.25
C THR A 175 15.66 7.76 7.38
N ALA A 176 16.96 7.73 7.10
CA ALA A 176 17.80 8.91 7.00
C ALA A 176 17.32 9.96 5.96
N ASN A 177 16.44 9.55 5.02
CA ASN A 177 15.81 10.46 4.06
C ASN A 177 14.63 11.25 4.64
N LEU A 178 14.21 10.94 5.87
CA LEU A 178 13.05 11.55 6.52
C LEU A 178 13.51 12.50 7.63
N ARG A 179 12.83 13.64 7.75
CA ARG A 179 13.07 14.64 8.80
C ARG A 179 11.74 15.09 9.38
N VAL A 180 11.78 15.52 10.62
CA VAL A 180 10.66 16.16 11.31
C VAL A 180 10.99 17.61 11.53
N GLY A 181 10.09 18.50 11.10
CA GLY A 181 10.22 19.94 11.30
C GLY A 181 9.72 20.41 12.66
N ASP A 182 9.88 21.70 12.90
CA ASP A 182 9.55 22.35 14.18
C ASP A 182 8.03 22.41 14.43
N ASP A 183 7.21 22.33 13.39
CA ASP A 183 5.74 22.27 13.49
C ASP A 183 5.21 21.01 14.21
N CYS A 184 6.09 20.06 14.57
CA CYS A 184 5.71 18.85 15.26
C CYS A 184 5.21 19.14 16.69
N VAL A 185 3.97 18.79 16.96
CA VAL A 185 3.31 18.96 18.28
C VAL A 185 3.43 17.74 19.19
N GLY A 186 4.23 16.75 18.85
CA GLY A 186 4.50 15.59 19.70
C GLY A 186 3.32 14.62 19.90
N CYS A 187 2.29 14.62 19.03
CA CYS A 187 1.07 13.84 19.22
C CYS A 187 1.23 12.30 19.15
N GLY A 188 2.37 11.78 18.72
CA GLY A 188 2.70 10.35 18.69
C GLY A 188 1.97 9.51 17.64
N LEU A 189 1.08 10.09 16.82
CA LEU A 189 0.29 9.35 15.84
C LEU A 189 1.14 8.58 14.82
N CYS A 190 2.25 9.16 14.40
CA CYS A 190 3.21 8.56 13.48
C CYS A 190 3.86 7.29 14.04
N ALA A 191 4.26 7.29 15.32
CA ALA A 191 4.82 6.12 16.01
C ALA A 191 3.73 5.04 16.19
N LYS A 192 2.56 5.42 16.72
CA LYS A 192 1.44 4.51 16.96
C LYS A 192 0.96 3.78 15.70
N LYS A 193 0.96 4.46 14.54
CA LYS A 193 0.47 3.94 13.26
C LYS A 193 1.55 3.42 12.32
N CYS A 194 2.81 3.39 12.76
CA CYS A 194 3.89 2.85 11.93
C CYS A 194 3.73 1.33 11.73
N PRO A 195 3.56 0.84 10.48
CA PRO A 195 3.29 -0.58 10.24
C PRO A 195 4.49 -1.48 10.58
N VAL A 196 5.69 -0.93 10.59
CA VAL A 196 6.94 -1.66 10.90
C VAL A 196 7.60 -1.18 12.19
N GLN A 197 6.91 -0.35 12.98
CA GLN A 197 7.42 0.16 14.25
C GLN A 197 8.84 0.77 14.11
N ALA A 198 9.03 1.59 13.08
CA ALA A 198 10.31 2.24 12.81
C ALA A 198 10.44 3.61 13.51
N ILE A 199 9.43 4.04 14.25
CA ILE A 199 9.38 5.36 14.90
C ILE A 199 9.05 5.18 16.37
N GLU A 200 9.85 5.79 17.23
CA GLU A 200 9.60 5.95 18.66
C GLU A 200 9.45 7.43 19.01
N MET A 201 8.75 7.74 20.11
CA MET A 201 8.69 9.09 20.66
C MET A 201 9.79 9.24 21.71
N ARG A 202 10.67 10.22 21.54
CA ARG A 202 11.72 10.59 22.51
C ARG A 202 11.65 12.10 22.75
N GLU A 203 11.58 12.53 23.97
CA GLU A 203 11.49 13.95 24.37
C GLU A 203 10.41 14.74 23.58
N GLY A 204 9.23 14.11 23.38
CA GLY A 204 8.12 14.72 22.65
C GLY A 204 8.28 14.79 21.12
N LYS A 205 9.36 14.26 20.54
CA LYS A 205 9.62 14.24 19.11
C LYS A 205 9.72 12.79 18.59
N PRO A 206 9.27 12.50 17.34
CA PRO A 206 9.46 11.19 16.74
C PRO A 206 10.89 11.00 16.26
N VAL A 207 11.46 9.85 16.57
CA VAL A 207 12.82 9.42 16.19
C VAL A 207 12.73 8.09 15.44
N TRP A 208 13.45 7.95 14.33
CA TRP A 208 13.54 6.67 13.63
C TRP A 208 14.55 5.77 14.32
N VAL A 209 14.09 4.58 14.72
CA VAL A 209 14.88 3.56 15.45
C VAL A 209 15.30 2.39 14.55
N LYS A 210 14.95 2.44 13.27
CA LYS A 210 15.38 1.48 12.25
C LYS A 210 15.97 2.23 11.05
N ASP A 211 17.03 1.70 10.45
CA ASP A 211 17.69 2.29 9.28
C ASP A 211 16.82 2.29 8.04
N LYS A 212 15.90 1.34 7.94
CA LYS A 212 14.96 1.19 6.83
C LYS A 212 13.53 1.06 7.33
N CYS A 213 12.59 1.67 6.61
CA CYS A 213 11.15 1.47 6.77
C CYS A 213 10.54 0.92 5.48
N VAL A 214 9.21 0.80 5.39
CA VAL A 214 8.51 0.40 4.14
C VAL A 214 8.24 1.57 3.21
N MET A 215 8.62 2.77 3.57
CA MET A 215 8.42 4.02 2.81
C MET A 215 6.96 4.24 2.39
N CYS A 216 6.03 3.91 3.27
CA CYS A 216 4.59 4.01 3.02
C CYS A 216 4.03 5.44 3.14
N LEU A 217 4.84 6.39 3.62
CA LEU A 217 4.49 7.79 3.90
C LEU A 217 3.27 7.97 4.84
N GLY A 218 2.85 6.92 5.54
CA GLY A 218 1.73 6.99 6.47
C GLY A 218 1.94 7.97 7.62
N CYS A 219 3.18 8.17 8.06
CA CYS A 219 3.56 9.18 9.04
C CYS A 219 3.35 10.61 8.51
N LEU A 220 3.67 10.85 7.24
CA LEU A 220 3.50 12.14 6.57
C LEU A 220 2.02 12.45 6.35
N HIS A 221 1.28 11.52 5.73
CA HIS A 221 -0.13 11.73 5.37
C HIS A 221 -1.08 11.83 6.57
N ARG A 222 -0.72 11.23 7.71
CA ARG A 222 -1.54 11.29 8.93
C ARG A 222 -1.13 12.40 9.89
N CYS A 223 -0.03 13.11 9.61
CA CYS A 223 0.43 14.18 10.48
C CYS A 223 -0.53 15.39 10.41
N PRO A 224 -1.19 15.78 11.51
CA PRO A 224 -2.13 16.90 11.51
C PRO A 224 -1.45 18.25 11.28
N LYS A 225 -0.13 18.30 11.43
CA LYS A 225 0.69 19.51 11.23
C LYS A 225 1.61 19.42 10.01
N PHE A 226 1.53 18.33 9.24
CA PHE A 226 2.40 18.11 8.07
C PHE A 226 3.90 18.31 8.37
N ALA A 227 4.30 18.03 9.60
CA ALA A 227 5.65 18.27 10.12
C ALA A 227 6.73 17.33 9.53
N TYR A 228 6.37 16.46 8.59
CA TYR A 228 7.30 15.54 7.94
C TYR A 228 7.83 16.11 6.63
N HIS A 229 9.13 15.97 6.45
CA HIS A 229 9.83 16.38 5.24
C HIS A 229 10.65 15.20 4.70
N GLN A 230 10.65 15.03 3.38
CA GLN A 230 11.55 14.10 2.71
C GLN A 230 12.69 14.88 2.06
N LEU A 231 13.92 14.42 2.30
CA LEU A 231 15.10 14.97 1.63
C LEU A 231 15.18 14.37 0.22
N THR A 232 15.25 15.21 -0.79
CA THR A 232 15.62 14.81 -2.15
C THR A 232 17.14 14.81 -2.30
N ARG A 233 17.67 14.22 -3.39
CA ARG A 233 19.11 14.29 -3.73
C ARG A 233 19.66 15.72 -3.80
N ALA A 234 18.81 16.70 -4.03
CA ALA A 234 19.15 18.12 -4.10
C ALA A 234 19.01 18.85 -2.74
N ASN A 235 18.91 18.14 -1.61
CA ASN A 235 18.62 18.72 -0.30
C ASN A 235 17.36 19.62 -0.26
N THR A 236 16.49 19.49 -1.22
CA THR A 236 15.24 20.23 -1.24
C THR A 236 14.26 19.53 -0.30
N VAL A 237 13.83 20.23 0.73
CA VAL A 237 12.79 19.78 1.64
C VAL A 237 11.46 19.87 0.90
N LEU A 238 10.92 18.73 0.50
CA LEU A 238 9.56 18.64 0.00
C LEU A 238 8.64 18.46 1.21
N ALA A 239 8.05 19.55 1.68
CA ALA A 239 6.97 19.50 2.65
C ALA A 239 5.82 18.64 2.08
N GLY A 240 5.25 17.76 2.89
CA GLY A 240 4.01 17.08 2.54
C GLY A 240 2.94 18.14 2.29
N ARG A 241 2.72 18.51 1.01
CA ARG A 241 1.65 19.42 0.68
C ARG A 241 0.33 18.72 0.99
N ASN A 242 -0.58 19.46 1.61
CA ASN A 242 -1.92 19.04 2.03
C ASN A 242 -2.56 18.10 1.00
N ALA A 243 -2.33 16.81 1.12
CA ALA A 243 -3.17 15.85 0.46
C ALA A 243 -4.39 15.69 1.38
N PRO A 244 -5.59 16.09 0.97
CA PRO A 244 -6.77 15.67 1.68
C PRO A 244 -6.68 14.14 1.75
N ILE A 245 -6.89 13.57 2.94
CA ILE A 245 -7.08 12.14 3.09
C ILE A 245 -8.38 11.85 2.33
N LEU A 246 -8.22 11.60 1.04
CA LEU A 246 -9.31 11.22 0.17
C LEU A 246 -9.70 9.84 0.62
N LEU A 247 -10.91 9.74 1.07
CA LEU A 247 -11.56 8.52 1.52
C LEU A 247 -11.35 8.24 3.03
N GLN A 248 -11.75 9.17 3.86
CA GLN A 248 -12.35 8.81 5.12
C GLN A 248 -13.70 8.16 4.75
N SER A 249 -13.68 6.84 4.61
CA SER A 249 -14.91 6.07 4.67
C SER A 249 -15.48 6.21 6.06
N PRO A 250 -16.82 6.32 6.22
CA PRO A 250 -17.49 6.24 7.51
C PRO A 250 -17.12 4.96 8.25
#